data_488607e32fc63ba472a36b7efeeac647
#
_entry.id   488607e32fc63ba472a36b7efeeac647
#
_cell.length_a   1.000
_cell.length_b   1.000
_cell.length_c   1.000
_cell.angle_alpha   90.00
_cell.angle_beta   90.00
_cell.angle_gamma   90.00
#
_symmetry.space_group_name_H-M   'P 1'
#
loop_
_entity.id
_entity.type
_entity.pdbx_description
1 polymer ?
#
loop_
_entity_poly.entity_id
_entity_poly.type
_entity_poly.pdbx_seq_one_letter_code
_entity_poly.pdbx_strand_id
1 'polypeptide(L)'
;MDGTVLVADDDRTIRTVLTQALTRAGCKVHATSSLVTLMRWVEEGKGDLVISDVVMPDGNGLEMLPKIGSERPGMPVIVISAQNTIMT
;
A
#
# COMPACT_ATOMS: atom_id res chain seq x y z
N MET A 1 14.40 6.42 9.69
CA MET A 1 13.91 6.07 8.35
C MET A 1 13.16 7.25 7.78
N ASP A 2 13.35 7.54 6.52
CA ASP A 2 12.60 8.61 5.88
C ASP A 2 11.98 8.08 4.60
N GLY A 3 11.30 8.92 3.88
CA GLY A 3 10.61 8.50 2.68
C GLY A 3 9.10 8.55 2.87
N THR A 4 8.39 8.24 1.80
CA THR A 4 6.94 8.28 1.78
C THR A 4 6.39 6.89 1.52
N VAL A 5 5.46 6.45 2.36
CA VAL A 5 4.83 5.15 2.24
C VAL A 5 3.38 5.33 1.84
N LEU A 6 2.96 4.59 0.83
CA LEU A 6 1.57 4.55 0.39
C LEU A 6 0.91 3.32 1.00
N VAL A 7 -0.19 3.51 1.71
CA VAL A 7 -0.89 2.41 2.39
C VAL A 7 -2.28 2.28 1.82
N ALA A 8 -2.64 1.08 1.39
CA ALA A 8 -3.99 0.78 0.92
C ALA A 8 -4.58 -0.36 1.74
N ASP A 9 -5.64 -0.09 2.47
CA ASP A 9 -6.34 -1.07 3.28
C ASP A 9 -7.73 -0.54 3.55
N ASP A 10 -8.76 -1.37 3.41
CA ASP A 10 -10.11 -0.92 3.66
C ASP A 10 -10.46 -0.88 5.15
N ASP A 11 -9.63 -1.47 6.00
CA ASP A 11 -9.85 -1.45 7.44
C ASP A 11 -9.24 -0.18 8.01
N ARG A 12 -10.08 0.67 8.57
CA ARG A 12 -9.64 1.94 9.13
C ARG A 12 -8.66 1.75 10.28
N THR A 13 -8.86 0.71 11.10
CA THR A 13 -7.97 0.43 12.22
C THR A 13 -6.57 0.11 11.72
N ILE A 14 -6.46 -0.71 10.69
CA ILE A 14 -5.17 -1.07 10.12
C ILE A 14 -4.50 0.18 9.54
N ARG A 15 -5.24 1.02 8.82
CA ARG A 15 -4.66 2.27 8.28
C ARG A 15 -4.13 3.15 9.40
N THR A 16 -4.88 3.26 10.49
CA THR A 16 -4.48 4.09 11.63
C THR A 16 -3.21 3.54 12.28
N VAL A 17 -3.17 2.24 12.54
CA VAL A 17 -2.02 1.61 13.19
C VAL A 17 -0.77 1.76 12.32
N LEU A 18 -0.88 1.47 11.03
CA LEU A 18 0.26 1.58 10.13
C LEU A 18 0.73 3.02 10.00
N THR A 19 -0.21 3.96 9.89
CA THR A 19 0.14 5.38 9.78
C THR A 19 0.90 5.84 11.01
N GLN A 20 0.44 5.46 12.20
CA GLN A 20 1.10 5.85 13.44
C GLN A 20 2.49 5.24 13.55
N ALA A 21 2.62 3.96 13.25
CA ALA A 21 3.91 3.28 13.36
C ALA A 21 4.93 3.84 12.37
N LEU A 22 4.51 4.07 11.14
CA LEU A 22 5.41 4.57 10.10
C LEU A 22 5.79 6.03 10.35
N THR A 23 4.84 6.82 10.83
CA THR A 23 5.12 8.22 11.16
C THR A 23 6.13 8.30 12.29
N ARG A 24 6.02 7.43 13.29
CA ARG A 24 7.01 7.39 14.36
C ARG A 24 8.39 7.00 13.85
N ALA A 25 8.45 6.21 12.80
CA ALA A 25 9.72 5.81 12.20
C ALA A 25 10.31 6.90 11.30
N GLY A 26 9.63 8.02 11.15
CA GLY A 26 10.14 9.13 10.35
C GLY A 26 9.61 9.19 8.93
N CYS A 27 8.65 8.34 8.57
CA CYS A 27 8.10 8.32 7.22
C CYS A 27 6.93 9.28 7.08
N LYS A 28 6.71 9.75 5.86
CA LYS A 28 5.44 10.37 5.49
C LYS A 28 4.52 9.26 5.03
N VAL A 29 3.24 9.36 5.30
CA VAL A 29 2.30 8.32 4.97
C VAL A 29 1.09 8.89 4.26
N HIS A 30 0.72 8.26 3.14
CA HIS A 30 -0.55 8.53 2.47
C HIS A 30 -1.34 7.22 2.55
N ALA A 31 -2.52 7.24 3.14
CA ALA A 31 -3.33 6.06 3.32
C ALA A 31 -4.67 6.20 2.62
N THR A 32 -5.15 5.11 2.05
CA THR A 32 -6.39 5.09 1.31
C THR A 32 -7.11 3.76 1.50
N SER A 33 -8.43 3.77 1.29
CA SER A 33 -9.23 2.56 1.27
C SER A 33 -9.53 2.10 -0.17
N SER A 34 -8.88 2.69 -1.18
CA SER A 34 -9.19 2.44 -2.58
C SER A 34 -7.93 2.12 -3.37
N LEU A 35 -7.98 1.05 -4.16
CA LEU A 35 -6.89 0.71 -5.07
C LEU A 35 -6.80 1.71 -6.23
N VAL A 36 -7.91 2.29 -6.64
CA VAL A 36 -7.90 3.31 -7.69
C VAL A 36 -7.08 4.52 -7.24
N THR A 37 -7.28 4.95 -6.00
CA THR A 37 -6.51 6.06 -5.44
C THR A 37 -5.04 5.70 -5.31
N LEU A 38 -4.76 4.47 -4.85
CA LEU A 38 -3.37 4.00 -4.73
C LEU A 38 -2.68 4.06 -6.08
N MET A 39 -3.30 3.54 -7.12
CA MET A 39 -2.70 3.53 -8.46
C MET A 39 -2.49 4.94 -8.99
N ARG A 40 -3.40 5.86 -8.70
CA ARG A 40 -3.22 7.24 -9.11
C ARG A 40 -1.97 7.83 -8.47
N TRP A 41 -1.77 7.58 -7.18
CA TRP A 41 -0.58 8.06 -6.49
C TRP A 41 0.71 7.47 -7.09
N VAL A 42 0.68 6.18 -7.40
CA VAL A 42 1.82 5.52 -8.03
C VAL A 42 2.12 6.16 -9.38
N GLU A 43 1.09 6.38 -10.19
CA GLU A 43 1.25 6.98 -11.51
C GLU A 43 1.76 8.42 -11.44
N GLU A 44 1.41 9.13 -10.38
CA GLU A 44 1.87 10.49 -10.16
C GLU A 44 3.30 10.57 -9.63
N GLY A 45 3.91 9.45 -9.42
CA GLY A 45 5.28 9.42 -8.91
C GLY A 45 5.41 9.54 -7.39
N LYS A 46 4.30 9.39 -6.67
CA LYS A 46 4.34 9.49 -5.21
C LYS A 46 4.79 8.19 -4.59
N GLY A 47 5.38 8.31 -3.43
CA GLY A 47 5.73 7.16 -2.60
C GLY A 47 7.04 6.48 -2.97
N ASP A 48 7.62 5.87 -1.98
CA ASP A 48 8.84 5.10 -2.10
C ASP A 48 8.62 3.64 -1.76
N LEU A 49 7.48 3.33 -1.13
CA LEU A 49 7.10 1.99 -0.73
C LEU A 49 5.58 1.90 -0.72
N VAL A 50 5.04 0.78 -1.15
CA VAL A 50 3.60 0.53 -1.09
C VAL A 50 3.33 -0.62 -0.14
N ILE A 51 2.35 -0.46 0.75
CA ILE A 51 1.82 -1.52 1.58
C ILE A 51 0.34 -1.64 1.24
N SER A 52 -0.09 -2.78 0.73
CA SER A 52 -1.47 -2.95 0.28
C SER A 52 -2.08 -4.24 0.81
N ASP A 53 -3.34 -4.17 1.20
CA ASP A 53 -4.11 -5.36 1.49
C ASP A 53 -4.43 -6.09 0.18
N VAL A 54 -4.62 -7.40 0.29
CA VAL A 54 -5.01 -8.23 -0.85
C VAL A 54 -6.44 -7.95 -1.25
N VAL A 55 -7.36 -7.89 -0.28
CA VAL A 55 -8.78 -7.75 -0.55
C VAL A 55 -9.21 -6.33 -0.31
N MET A 56 -9.59 -5.64 -1.37
CA MET A 56 -10.05 -4.27 -1.31
C MET A 56 -11.44 -4.18 -1.95
N PRO A 57 -12.25 -3.19 -1.57
CA PRO A 57 -13.60 -3.07 -2.15
C PRO A 57 -13.60 -2.91 -3.67
N ASP A 58 -12.57 -2.29 -4.23
CA ASP A 58 -12.50 -2.03 -5.65
C ASP A 58 -11.46 -2.87 -6.37
N GLY A 59 -11.03 -3.98 -5.76
CA GLY A 59 -10.16 -4.90 -6.49
C GLY A 59 -9.31 -5.77 -5.61
N ASN A 60 -8.35 -6.42 -6.23
CA ASN A 60 -7.42 -7.32 -5.56
C ASN A 60 -6.02 -6.71 -5.60
N GLY A 61 -5.41 -6.53 -4.43
CA GLY A 61 -4.08 -5.92 -4.32
C GLY A 61 -3.01 -6.67 -5.09
N LEU A 62 -3.15 -8.00 -5.23
CA LEU A 62 -2.16 -8.76 -6.00
C LEU A 62 -2.20 -8.41 -7.48
N GLU A 63 -3.34 -8.05 -8.00
CA GLU A 63 -3.46 -7.67 -9.42
C GLU A 63 -2.82 -6.33 -9.71
N MET A 64 -2.54 -5.55 -8.68
CA MET A 64 -1.87 -4.27 -8.86
C MET A 64 -0.36 -4.42 -9.03
N LEU A 65 0.21 -5.56 -8.64
CA LEU A 65 1.66 -5.73 -8.68
C LEU A 65 2.26 -5.53 -10.07
N PRO A 66 1.72 -6.14 -11.14
CA PRO A 66 2.26 -5.91 -12.48
C PRO A 66 2.09 -4.46 -12.93
N LYS A 67 0.99 -3.84 -12.54
CA LYS A 67 0.73 -2.44 -12.91
C LYS A 67 1.72 -1.51 -12.23
N ILE A 68 1.97 -1.73 -10.95
CA ILE A 68 2.93 -0.92 -10.20
C ILE A 68 4.33 -1.13 -10.77
N GLY A 69 4.70 -2.37 -11.07
CA GLY A 69 6.00 -2.67 -11.64
C GLY A 69 6.20 -2.03 -13.00
N SER A 70 5.13 -1.91 -13.78
CA SER A 70 5.20 -1.25 -15.09
C SER A 70 5.35 0.26 -14.95
N GLU A 71 4.59 0.88 -14.04
CA GLU A 71 4.62 2.33 -13.86
C GLU A 71 5.84 2.80 -13.07
N ARG A 72 6.25 2.03 -12.10
CA ARG A 72 7.36 2.40 -11.21
C ARG A 72 8.29 1.21 -11.02
N PRO A 73 9.15 0.89 -11.98
CA PRO A 73 10.09 -0.23 -11.85
C PRO A 73 10.94 -0.08 -10.60
N GLY A 74 11.06 -1.14 -9.84
CA GLY A 74 11.83 -1.12 -8.61
C GLY A 74 11.08 -0.63 -7.37
N MET A 75 9.81 -0.24 -7.51
CA MET A 75 9.00 0.17 -6.35
C MET A 75 8.74 -1.05 -5.47
N PRO A 76 9.19 -1.06 -4.21
CA PRO A 76 8.89 -2.17 -3.32
C PRO A 76 7.41 -2.17 -2.94
N VAL A 77 6.81 -3.36 -2.92
CA VAL A 77 5.42 -3.51 -2.54
C VAL A 77 5.33 -4.63 -1.52
N ILE A 78 4.71 -4.35 -0.38
CA ILE A 78 4.41 -5.35 0.63
C ILE A 78 2.91 -5.60 0.57
N VAL A 79 2.53 -6.85 0.38
CA VAL A 79 1.12 -7.22 0.34
C VAL A 79 0.79 -7.93 1.64
N ILE A 80 -0.28 -7.49 2.29
CA ILE A 80 -0.71 -8.07 3.54
C ILE A 80 -2.10 -8.66 3.38
N SER A 81 -2.40 -9.68 4.17
CA SER A 81 -3.72 -10.28 4.17
C SER A 81 -4.07 -10.67 5.59
N ALA A 82 -5.17 -10.15 6.05
CA ALA A 82 -5.67 -10.50 7.36
C ALA A 82 -6.39 -11.82 7.35
N GLN A 83 -6.82 -12.29 6.17
CA GLN A 83 -7.60 -13.46 6.15
C GLN A 83 -6.80 -14.69 6.04
N ASN A 84 -5.68 -14.65 5.45
CA ASN A 84 -5.03 -15.88 5.16
C ASN A 84 -3.58 -15.70 5.20
N THR A 85 -3.02 -16.26 6.19
CA THR A 85 -1.64 -16.13 6.33
C THR A 85 -0.92 -17.33 5.85
N ILE A 86 -1.60 -18.27 5.27
CA ILE A 86 -0.96 -19.32 4.85
C ILE A 86 -0.39 -19.12 3.67
N MET A 87 0.70 -19.37 3.58
CA MET A 87 1.24 -19.27 2.50
C MET A 87 1.47 -20.40 2.03
N THR A 88 1.21 -20.82 1.36
CA THR A 88 1.47 -22.11 0.86
C THR A 88 2.69 -22.20 0.14
#